data_8a62544ee5110c47f198aaf187261198
#
_entry.id   8a62544ee5110c47f198aaf187261198
#
_cell.length_a   1.000
_cell.length_b   1.000
_cell.length_c   1.000
_cell.angle_alpha   90.00
_cell.angle_beta   90.00
_cell.angle_gamma   90.00
#
_symmetry.space_group_name_H-M   'P 1'
#
loop_
_entity.id
_entity.type
_entity.pdbx_description
1 polymer ?
#
loop_
_entity_poly.entity_id
_entity_poly.type
_entity_poly.pdbx_seq_one_letter_code
_entity_poly.pdbx_strand_id
1 'polypeptide(L)'
;MAFCFKCGNQLQDGAVFCSNCGTRIDGAANTKSEEEEKVLLEGLCNRIKSKFNVQNGHGLLTNKRFIYNKHSLAKIAAIGLLVNFTKGTYDFDIKLSDIKEVKDGRQGVSKTIIFVNRYGEEYNFYIKNRQKWVIELTNLLGREKVHCSL
;
A
#
# COMPACT_ATOMS: atom_id res chain seq x y z
N MET A 1 -19.96 -27.04 9.73
CA MET A 1 -19.09 -27.84 10.63
C MET A 1 -17.64 -27.55 10.31
N ALA A 2 -16.85 -27.21 11.32
CA ALA A 2 -15.42 -26.98 11.15
C ALA A 2 -14.63 -28.24 11.56
N PHE A 3 -13.52 -28.49 10.88
CA PHE A 3 -12.59 -29.58 11.19
C PHE A 3 -11.23 -29.01 11.56
N CYS A 4 -10.53 -29.66 12.47
CA CYS A 4 -9.18 -29.26 12.85
C CYS A 4 -8.23 -29.48 11.66
N PHE A 5 -7.53 -28.43 11.27
CA PHE A 5 -6.57 -28.48 10.16
C PHE A 5 -5.34 -29.36 10.44
N LYS A 6 -5.08 -29.70 11.69
CA LYS A 6 -3.92 -30.50 12.10
C LYS A 6 -4.22 -31.99 12.21
N CYS A 7 -5.36 -32.35 12.80
CA CYS A 7 -5.69 -33.78 13.05
C CYS A 7 -6.99 -34.22 12.34
N GLY A 8 -7.72 -33.34 11.70
CA GLY A 8 -8.97 -33.66 10.99
C GLY A 8 -10.17 -33.94 11.88
N ASN A 9 -10.04 -33.79 13.19
CA ASN A 9 -11.15 -34.03 14.12
C ASN A 9 -12.22 -32.94 13.99
N GLN A 10 -13.49 -33.33 14.14
CA GLN A 10 -14.60 -32.40 14.11
C GLN A 10 -14.54 -31.42 15.31
N LEU A 11 -14.71 -30.14 15.02
CA LEU A 11 -14.67 -29.08 16.02
C LEU A 11 -16.10 -28.67 16.43
N GLN A 12 -16.26 -28.35 17.71
CA GLN A 12 -17.49 -27.76 18.20
C GLN A 12 -17.55 -26.28 17.85
N ASP A 13 -18.75 -25.74 17.66
CA ASP A 13 -18.94 -24.32 17.40
C ASP A 13 -18.40 -23.47 18.56
N GLY A 14 -17.53 -22.52 18.23
CA GLY A 14 -16.87 -21.65 19.21
C GLY A 14 -15.66 -22.24 19.92
N ALA A 15 -15.18 -23.42 19.50
CA ALA A 15 -13.98 -24.02 20.09
C ALA A 15 -12.71 -23.21 19.75
N VAL A 16 -11.98 -22.83 20.79
CA VAL A 16 -10.69 -22.11 20.68
C VAL A 16 -9.52 -23.10 20.53
N PHE A 17 -9.68 -24.31 21.05
CA PHE A 17 -8.71 -25.40 20.96
C PHE A 17 -9.36 -26.67 20.46
N CYS A 18 -8.60 -27.45 19.70
CA CYS A 18 -9.04 -28.78 19.33
C CYS A 18 -9.04 -29.70 20.54
N SER A 19 -10.17 -30.33 20.85
CA SER A 19 -10.30 -31.26 21.96
C SER A 19 -9.48 -32.54 21.79
N ASN A 20 -9.10 -32.86 20.54
CA ASN A 20 -8.37 -34.10 20.23
C ASN A 20 -6.83 -33.92 20.27
N CYS A 21 -6.31 -32.83 19.64
CA CYS A 21 -4.86 -32.62 19.53
C CYS A 21 -4.35 -31.38 20.28
N GLY A 22 -5.24 -30.56 20.90
CA GLY A 22 -4.89 -29.37 21.65
C GLY A 22 -4.42 -28.19 20.78
N THR A 23 -4.53 -28.27 19.49
CA THR A 23 -4.13 -27.19 18.59
C THR A 23 -5.08 -26.01 18.72
N ARG A 24 -4.54 -24.82 18.84
CA ARG A 24 -5.30 -23.57 18.88
C ARG A 24 -5.96 -23.29 17.54
N ILE A 25 -7.27 -22.95 17.55
CA ILE A 25 -8.11 -22.85 16.36
C ILE A 25 -8.57 -21.41 16.12
N ASP A 26 -8.47 -20.57 17.13
CA ASP A 26 -8.91 -19.17 17.10
C ASP A 26 -8.24 -18.27 16.06
N GLY A 27 -7.23 -18.76 15.36
CA GLY A 27 -6.60 -18.07 14.24
C GLY A 27 -6.88 -18.65 12.87
N ALA A 28 -7.53 -19.81 12.77
CA ALA A 28 -7.64 -20.54 11.50
C ALA A 28 -8.67 -19.95 10.53
N ALA A 29 -9.62 -19.16 11.00
CA ALA A 29 -10.65 -18.56 10.15
C ALA A 29 -10.27 -17.19 9.59
N ASN A 30 -9.19 -16.56 10.06
CA ASN A 30 -8.73 -15.23 9.68
C ASN A 30 -7.21 -15.05 9.78
N THR A 31 -6.43 -16.03 9.41
CA THR A 31 -5.11 -15.70 8.92
C THR A 31 -5.28 -15.17 7.48
N LYS A 32 -5.77 -13.94 7.36
CA LYS A 32 -5.03 -13.00 6.56
C LYS A 32 -3.64 -13.06 7.19
N SER A 33 -2.75 -13.85 6.60
CA SER A 33 -1.34 -13.60 6.74
C SER A 33 -1.23 -12.11 6.51
N GLU A 34 -0.86 -11.33 7.52
CA GLU A 34 -0.43 -9.98 7.29
C GLU A 34 0.78 -10.17 6.39
N GLU A 35 0.51 -10.06 5.09
CA GLU A 35 1.59 -10.10 4.11
C GLU A 35 2.55 -9.02 4.55
N GLU A 36 3.79 -9.41 4.77
CA GLU A 36 4.83 -8.46 5.13
C GLU A 36 4.82 -7.32 4.12
N GLU A 37 4.87 -6.09 4.60
CA GLU A 37 4.92 -4.94 3.74
C GLU A 37 6.23 -4.93 2.97
N LYS A 38 6.14 -5.00 1.63
CA LYS A 38 7.28 -5.03 0.73
C LYS A 38 7.29 -3.79 -0.15
N VAL A 39 8.47 -3.21 -0.33
CA VAL A 39 8.67 -2.13 -1.27
C VAL A 39 8.68 -2.68 -2.70
N LEU A 40 7.76 -2.20 -3.54
CA LEU A 40 7.62 -2.58 -4.94
C LEU A 40 8.34 -1.60 -5.87
N LEU A 41 8.20 -0.31 -5.61
CA LEU A 41 8.83 0.77 -6.36
C LEU A 41 9.35 1.86 -5.43
N GLU A 42 10.44 2.47 -5.84
CA GLU A 42 10.97 3.70 -5.23
C GLU A 42 11.48 4.64 -6.31
N GLY A 43 11.54 5.93 -6.02
CA GLY A 43 12.09 6.88 -6.96
C GLY A 43 11.87 8.33 -6.57
N LEU A 44 12.41 9.22 -7.40
CA LEU A 44 12.17 10.65 -7.26
C LEU A 44 10.68 10.95 -7.41
N CYS A 45 10.16 11.63 -6.42
CA CYS A 45 8.77 12.01 -6.35
C CYS A 45 8.64 13.43 -5.78
N ASN A 46 7.95 14.30 -6.48
CA ASN A 46 7.72 15.65 -6.05
C ASN A 46 6.23 15.82 -5.71
N ARG A 47 5.94 16.26 -4.50
CA ARG A 47 4.58 16.59 -4.09
C ARG A 47 4.19 17.97 -4.58
N ILE A 48 3.10 18.05 -5.32
CA ILE A 48 2.57 19.30 -5.88
C ILE A 48 1.39 19.73 -5.02
N LYS A 49 1.60 20.73 -4.19
CA LYS A 49 0.54 21.32 -3.35
C LYS A 49 -0.22 22.42 -4.07
N SER A 50 0.46 23.18 -4.94
CA SER A 50 -0.13 24.21 -5.77
C SER A 50 0.79 24.50 -6.96
N LYS A 51 0.33 25.33 -7.89
CA LYS A 51 1.09 25.72 -9.10
C LYS A 51 2.52 26.19 -8.78
N PHE A 52 2.72 26.85 -7.65
CA PHE A 52 4.00 27.41 -7.23
C PHE A 52 4.63 26.71 -6.01
N ASN A 53 3.93 25.73 -5.44
CA ASN A 53 4.41 25.00 -4.26
C ASN A 53 4.63 23.54 -4.61
N VAL A 54 5.86 23.23 -5.01
CA VAL A 54 6.32 21.88 -5.33
C VAL A 54 7.39 21.48 -4.32
N GLN A 55 7.18 20.38 -3.65
CA GLN A 55 8.12 19.83 -2.68
C GLN A 55 8.86 18.63 -3.29
N ASN A 56 10.16 18.74 -3.39
CA ASN A 56 11.03 17.67 -3.87
C ASN A 56 11.16 16.60 -2.80
N GLY A 57 11.20 15.34 -3.21
CA GLY A 57 11.35 14.23 -2.29
C GLY A 57 11.45 12.89 -3.00
N HIS A 58 11.17 11.84 -2.25
CA HIS A 58 11.17 10.47 -2.71
C HIS A 58 9.84 9.81 -2.43
N GLY A 59 9.37 8.98 -3.37
CA GLY A 59 8.20 8.15 -3.23
C GLY A 59 8.55 6.68 -3.06
N LEU A 60 7.76 5.99 -2.29
CA LEU A 60 7.80 4.54 -2.10
C LEU A 60 6.42 3.97 -2.34
N LEU A 61 6.33 2.93 -3.16
CA LEU A 61 5.11 2.15 -3.32
C LEU A 61 5.34 0.78 -2.72
N THR A 62 4.53 0.43 -1.75
CA THR A 62 4.52 -0.90 -1.15
C THR A 62 3.27 -1.68 -1.56
N ASN A 63 3.19 -2.94 -1.20
CA ASN A 63 1.99 -3.72 -1.39
C ASN A 63 0.80 -3.30 -0.48
N LYS A 64 1.01 -2.32 0.42
CA LYS A 64 -0.01 -1.83 1.36
C LYS A 64 -0.31 -0.35 1.25
N ARG A 65 0.65 0.48 0.86
CA ARG A 65 0.53 1.94 0.87
C ARG A 65 1.48 2.64 -0.10
N PHE A 66 1.17 3.90 -0.40
CA PHE A 66 2.07 4.85 -1.03
C PHE A 66 2.63 5.80 0.03
N ILE A 67 3.94 6.02 0.01
CA ILE A 67 4.66 6.84 0.98
C ILE A 67 5.44 7.93 0.25
N TYR A 68 5.40 9.14 0.77
CA TYR A 68 6.23 10.25 0.32
C TYR A 68 7.01 10.83 1.49
N ASN A 69 8.29 11.12 1.24
CA ASN A 69 9.14 11.79 2.21
C ASN A 69 10.06 12.79 1.50
N LYS A 70 10.26 13.97 2.09
CA LYS A 70 11.18 15.00 1.61
C LYS A 70 12.65 14.57 1.68
N HIS A 71 12.98 13.68 2.61
CA HIS A 71 14.32 13.14 2.77
C HIS A 71 14.48 11.81 2.04
N SER A 72 15.74 11.47 1.71
CA SER A 72 16.03 10.22 1.03
C SER A 72 15.55 9.01 1.83
N LEU A 73 14.78 8.14 1.20
CA LEU A 73 14.34 6.86 1.74
C LEU A 73 15.29 5.70 1.36
N ALA A 74 16.44 6.01 0.79
CA ALA A 74 17.40 5.02 0.28
C ALA A 74 17.86 4.00 1.34
N LYS A 75 17.95 4.41 2.60
CA LYS A 75 18.28 3.49 3.71
C LYS A 75 17.17 2.48 4.00
N ILE A 76 15.93 2.83 3.69
CA ILE A 76 14.75 1.99 3.93
C ILE A 76 14.63 0.95 2.83
N ALA A 77 14.81 1.36 1.60
CA ALA A 77 14.73 0.47 0.43
C ALA A 77 15.86 -0.55 0.40
N ALA A 78 17.05 -0.22 0.89
CA ALA A 78 18.20 -1.12 0.96
C ALA A 78 17.96 -2.34 1.89
N ILE A 79 17.02 -2.24 2.83
CA ILE A 79 16.70 -3.32 3.77
C ILE A 79 15.59 -4.24 3.22
N GLY A 80 14.87 -3.82 2.17
CA GLY A 80 13.82 -4.61 1.50
C GLY A 80 12.59 -4.92 2.33
N LEU A 81 12.60 -4.62 3.63
CA LEU A 81 11.52 -4.85 4.57
C LEU A 81 11.26 -3.57 5.37
N LEU A 82 10.02 -3.07 5.31
CA LEU A 82 9.57 -2.00 6.19
C LEU A 82 9.19 -2.58 7.56
N VAL A 83 10.19 -3.04 8.30
CA VAL A 83 9.97 -3.55 9.65
C VAL A 83 9.80 -2.36 10.59
N ASN A 84 8.61 -2.21 11.16
CA ASN A 84 8.30 -1.27 12.24
C ASN A 84 8.43 0.22 11.93
N PHE A 85 7.94 0.66 10.76
CA PHE A 85 7.76 2.09 10.54
C PHE A 85 6.52 2.59 11.29
N THR A 86 6.76 3.27 12.40
CA THR A 86 5.71 3.90 13.19
C THR A 86 5.08 5.07 12.44
N LYS A 87 3.76 5.21 12.60
CA LYS A 87 3.00 6.38 12.16
C LYS A 87 3.72 7.67 12.59
N GLY A 88 4.02 8.54 11.64
CA GLY A 88 4.65 9.84 11.91
C GLY A 88 6.08 9.99 11.37
N THR A 89 6.68 8.95 10.83
CA THR A 89 8.04 8.98 10.24
C THR A 89 8.05 9.58 8.82
N TYR A 90 6.90 9.68 8.18
CA TYR A 90 6.76 10.14 6.79
C TYR A 90 6.05 11.49 6.70
N ASP A 91 6.41 12.27 5.67
CA ASP A 91 5.71 13.53 5.37
C ASP A 91 4.30 13.30 4.85
N PHE A 92 4.07 12.17 4.18
CA PHE A 92 2.78 11.75 3.67
C PHE A 92 2.74 10.24 3.45
N ASP A 93 1.64 9.61 3.81
CA ASP A 93 1.33 8.23 3.42
C ASP A 93 -0.17 8.06 3.16
N ILE A 94 -0.51 7.16 2.25
CA ILE A 94 -1.89 6.76 1.99
C ILE A 94 -1.97 5.25 1.81
N LYS A 95 -2.84 4.61 2.57
CA LYS A 95 -3.09 3.17 2.42
C LYS A 95 -3.78 2.89 1.09
N LEU A 96 -3.43 1.81 0.42
CA LEU A 96 -4.09 1.40 -0.82
C LEU A 96 -5.60 1.20 -0.63
N SER A 97 -6.02 0.71 0.53
CA SER A 97 -7.43 0.57 0.90
C SER A 97 -8.20 1.89 1.03
N ASP A 98 -7.49 2.99 1.28
CA ASP A 98 -8.06 4.33 1.38
C ASP A 98 -8.10 5.08 0.05
N ILE A 99 -7.51 4.53 -1.00
CA ILE A 99 -7.53 5.11 -2.34
C ILE A 99 -8.86 4.78 -3.02
N LYS A 100 -9.61 5.82 -3.37
CA LYS A 100 -10.84 5.72 -4.15
C LYS A 100 -10.53 5.57 -5.64
N GLU A 101 -9.64 6.42 -6.15
CA GLU A 101 -9.17 6.39 -7.53
C GLU A 101 -7.77 6.99 -7.68
N VAL A 102 -7.12 6.64 -8.78
CA VAL A 102 -5.87 7.22 -9.24
C VAL A 102 -6.10 7.75 -10.65
N LYS A 103 -5.80 9.01 -10.89
CA LYS A 103 -6.03 9.66 -12.18
C LYS A 103 -4.83 10.47 -12.67
N ASP A 104 -4.84 10.82 -13.94
CA ASP A 104 -3.85 11.71 -14.53
C ASP A 104 -4.00 13.14 -14.02
N GLY A 105 -2.85 13.76 -13.71
CA GLY A 105 -2.73 15.19 -13.50
C GLY A 105 -1.69 15.82 -14.42
N ARG A 106 -1.50 17.11 -14.31
CA ARG A 106 -0.48 17.86 -15.03
C ARG A 106 0.15 18.93 -14.16
N GLN A 107 1.46 19.10 -14.35
CA GLN A 107 2.22 20.23 -13.85
C GLN A 107 2.99 20.81 -15.04
N GLY A 108 2.51 21.92 -15.61
CA GLY A 108 3.04 22.43 -16.86
C GLY A 108 2.87 21.41 -17.99
N VAL A 109 3.98 21.01 -18.61
CA VAL A 109 4.01 19.99 -19.68
C VAL A 109 4.13 18.56 -19.15
N SER A 110 4.44 18.39 -17.88
CA SER A 110 4.67 17.08 -17.27
C SER A 110 3.38 16.43 -16.79
N LYS A 111 3.21 15.16 -17.09
CA LYS A 111 2.12 14.34 -16.54
C LYS A 111 2.43 13.96 -15.10
N THR A 112 1.43 14.03 -14.25
CA THR A 112 1.51 13.68 -12.84
C THR A 112 0.52 12.58 -12.49
N ILE A 113 0.60 12.06 -11.28
CA ILE A 113 -0.36 11.11 -10.73
C ILE A 113 -1.12 11.78 -9.59
N ILE A 114 -2.45 11.69 -9.63
CA ILE A 114 -3.32 12.19 -8.57
C ILE A 114 -3.93 11.00 -7.84
N PHE A 115 -3.68 10.91 -6.54
CA PHE A 115 -4.35 9.97 -5.64
C PHE A 115 -5.57 10.65 -5.03
N VAL A 116 -6.72 10.02 -5.14
CA VAL A 116 -7.97 10.48 -4.53
C VAL A 116 -8.33 9.52 -3.41
N ASN A 117 -8.47 10.03 -2.18
CA ASN A 117 -8.87 9.22 -1.05
C ASN A 117 -10.38 9.00 -0.99
N ARG A 118 -10.83 8.20 -0.03
CA ARG A 118 -12.26 7.90 0.18
C ARG A 118 -13.12 9.14 0.46
N TYR A 119 -12.52 10.23 0.92
CA TYR A 119 -13.20 11.49 1.23
C TYR A 119 -13.21 12.48 0.05
N GLY A 120 -12.62 12.11 -1.08
CA GLY A 120 -12.53 12.95 -2.26
C GLY A 120 -11.38 13.95 -2.26
N GLU A 121 -10.46 13.85 -1.31
CA GLU A 121 -9.25 14.67 -1.27
C GLU A 121 -8.25 14.21 -2.32
N GLU A 122 -7.66 15.14 -3.04
CA GLU A 122 -6.72 14.89 -4.12
C GLU A 122 -5.29 15.24 -3.72
N TYR A 123 -4.37 14.32 -4.01
CA TYR A 123 -2.93 14.47 -3.77
C TYR A 123 -2.17 14.27 -5.06
N ASN A 124 -1.51 15.32 -5.53
CA ASN A 124 -0.83 15.36 -6.83
C ASN A 124 0.67 15.17 -6.66
N PHE A 125 1.24 14.22 -7.41
CA PHE A 125 2.65 13.89 -7.38
C PHE A 125 3.24 13.80 -8.79
N TYR A 126 4.37 14.46 -9.01
CA TYR A 126 5.23 14.18 -10.14
C TYR A 126 6.16 13.02 -9.77
N ILE A 127 6.15 11.94 -10.53
CA ILE A 127 6.95 10.75 -10.26
C ILE A 127 7.80 10.44 -11.49
N LYS A 128 9.11 10.33 -11.27
CA LYS A 128 10.03 9.87 -12.31
C LYS A 128 9.70 8.42 -12.69
N ASN A 129 9.78 8.12 -14.00
CA ASN A 129 9.35 6.81 -14.56
C ASN A 129 7.87 6.48 -14.27
N ARG A 130 7.03 7.46 -14.41
CA ARG A 130 5.58 7.39 -14.16
C ARG A 130 4.91 6.12 -14.70
N GLN A 131 5.28 5.66 -15.89
CA GLN A 131 4.68 4.46 -16.51
C GLN A 131 4.81 3.22 -15.64
N LYS A 132 5.96 2.98 -15.03
CA LYS A 132 6.17 1.85 -14.11
C LYS A 132 5.24 1.93 -12.90
N TRP A 133 5.07 3.13 -12.36
CA TRP A 133 4.17 3.38 -11.22
C TRP A 133 2.70 3.16 -11.58
N VAL A 134 2.28 3.61 -12.75
CA VAL A 134 0.91 3.39 -13.24
C VAL A 134 0.63 1.90 -13.43
N ILE A 135 1.55 1.15 -14.00
CA ILE A 135 1.42 -0.30 -14.19
C ILE A 135 1.29 -1.01 -12.85
N GLU A 136 2.17 -0.68 -11.89
CA GLU A 136 2.15 -1.31 -10.58
C GLU A 136 0.91 -0.94 -9.76
N LEU A 137 0.48 0.31 -9.79
CA LEU A 137 -0.76 0.76 -9.17
C LEU A 137 -1.98 0.05 -9.78
N THR A 138 -1.98 -0.16 -11.10
CA THR A 138 -3.05 -0.93 -11.77
C THR A 138 -3.06 -2.38 -11.31
N ASN A 139 -1.91 -3.00 -11.12
CA ASN A 139 -1.81 -4.36 -10.59
C ASN A 139 -2.31 -4.46 -9.14
N LEU A 140 -2.06 -3.45 -8.33
CA LEU A 140 -2.45 -3.42 -6.91
C LEU A 140 -3.93 -3.04 -6.70
N LEU A 141 -4.43 -2.06 -7.43
CA LEU A 141 -5.76 -1.47 -7.23
C LEU A 141 -6.80 -1.93 -8.24
N GLY A 142 -6.37 -2.44 -9.40
CA GLY A 142 -7.23 -2.79 -10.52
C GLY A 142 -7.52 -1.62 -11.46
N ARG A 143 -7.94 -1.95 -12.68
CA ARG A 143 -8.27 -0.96 -13.73
C ARG A 143 -9.47 -0.08 -13.39
N GLU A 144 -10.33 -0.55 -12.51
CA GLU A 144 -11.51 0.18 -12.07
C GLU A 144 -11.17 1.43 -11.28
N LYS A 145 -10.04 1.41 -10.56
CA LYS A 145 -9.58 2.51 -9.72
C LYS A 145 -8.48 3.35 -10.36
N VAL A 146 -7.75 2.83 -11.34
CA VAL A 146 -6.63 3.52 -11.98
C VAL A 146 -7.02 4.00 -13.38
N HIS A 147 -7.22 5.31 -13.50
CA HIS A 147 -7.61 6.00 -14.73
C HIS A 147 -6.46 6.83 -15.30
N CYS A 148 -5.27 6.24 -15.36
CA CYS A 148 -4.07 6.88 -15.88
C CYS A 148 -3.74 6.36 -17.28
N SER A 149 -3.39 7.28 -18.18
CA SER A 149 -2.78 6.93 -19.47
C SER A 149 -1.29 6.59 -19.28
N LEU A 150 -0.81 5.64 -20.03
CA LEU A 150 0.62 5.28 -20.07
C LEU A 150 1.45 6.32 -20.84
#